data_43ba6ce2e3c74029abbd275488081583
#
_entry.id   43ba6ce2e3c74029abbd275488081583
#
_cell.length_a   1.000
_cell.length_b   1.000
_cell.length_c   1.000
_cell.angle_alpha   90.00
_cell.angle_beta   90.00
_cell.angle_gamma   90.00
#
_symmetry.space_group_name_H-M   'P 1'
#
loop_
_entity.id
_entity.type
_entity.pdbx_description
1 polymer ?
#
loop_
_entity_poly.entity_id
_entity_poly.type
_entity_poly.pdbx_seq_one_letter_code
_entity_poly.pdbx_strand_id
1 'polypeptide(L)'
;DKDKPAIQEKIDNFETHIVPIIADIDAGFGNEEATYLMAKQMIEAGACAIQIENQVSDEKQCGHQDGKVTVPHADFLAKINAVRYAFLELGVDDGIIVARTDSLGAGLTKQIAITNEEGDLGDQYNSFLDVEEINDKNMNHGDVMISQNGKIVRPKRLPSNLYQFRKGTGEARCILDSITSLQNGADLIWIETEKPHIGQIAAMM
;
A
#
# COMPACT_ATOMS: atom_id res chain seq x y z
N ASP A 1 -12.03 -50.82 -18.93
CA ASP A 1 -11.12 -49.78 -19.39
C ASP A 1 -11.35 -49.28 -20.81
N LYS A 2 -12.44 -49.70 -21.46
CA LYS A 2 -12.80 -49.18 -22.79
C LYS A 2 -13.25 -47.71 -22.79
N ASP A 3 -13.73 -47.24 -21.65
CA ASP A 3 -14.24 -45.85 -21.46
C ASP A 3 -13.17 -44.82 -21.03
N LYS A 4 -11.94 -45.29 -20.74
CA LYS A 4 -10.87 -44.43 -20.26
C LYS A 4 -10.54 -43.25 -21.20
N PRO A 5 -10.44 -43.44 -22.55
CA PRO A 5 -10.23 -42.35 -23.48
C PRO A 5 -11.36 -41.31 -23.49
N ALA A 6 -12.61 -41.77 -23.44
CA ALA A 6 -13.79 -40.91 -23.45
C ALA A 6 -13.96 -40.13 -22.14
N ILE A 7 -13.52 -40.69 -21.00
CA ILE A 7 -13.48 -39.99 -19.73
C ILE A 7 -12.37 -38.95 -19.75
N GLN A 8 -11.19 -39.31 -20.25
CA GLN A 8 -10.08 -38.34 -20.36
C GLN A 8 -10.46 -37.15 -21.26
N GLU A 9 -11.08 -37.41 -22.41
CA GLU A 9 -11.57 -36.36 -23.31
C GLU A 9 -12.60 -35.43 -22.62
N LYS A 10 -13.48 -35.98 -21.78
CA LYS A 10 -14.42 -35.17 -21.00
C LYS A 10 -13.74 -34.33 -19.94
N ILE A 11 -12.67 -34.82 -19.31
CA ILE A 11 -11.88 -34.06 -18.33
C ILE A 11 -11.14 -32.94 -19.04
N ASP A 12 -10.46 -33.24 -20.15
CA ASP A 12 -9.65 -32.29 -20.90
C ASP A 12 -10.49 -31.16 -21.53
N ASN A 13 -11.74 -31.45 -21.89
CA ASN A 13 -12.68 -30.48 -22.46
C ASN A 13 -13.68 -29.92 -21.43
N PHE A 14 -13.47 -30.15 -20.14
CA PHE A 14 -14.36 -29.64 -19.09
C PHE A 14 -14.22 -28.13 -18.99
N GLU A 15 -15.29 -27.42 -19.32
CA GLU A 15 -15.36 -25.97 -19.08
C GLU A 15 -15.65 -25.71 -17.61
N THR A 16 -14.68 -25.11 -16.92
CA THR A 16 -14.90 -24.63 -15.57
C THR A 16 -15.64 -23.29 -15.59
N HIS A 17 -16.66 -23.19 -14.75
CA HIS A 17 -17.36 -21.92 -14.51
C HIS A 17 -16.86 -21.18 -13.26
N ILE A 18 -15.74 -21.63 -12.70
CA ILE A 18 -15.11 -20.95 -11.57
C ILE A 18 -14.47 -19.66 -12.08
N VAL A 19 -14.98 -18.54 -11.60
CA VAL A 19 -14.40 -17.22 -11.88
C VAL A 19 -13.15 -16.99 -10.99
N PRO A 20 -12.17 -16.23 -11.47
CA PRO A 20 -11.03 -15.82 -10.64
C PRO A 20 -11.48 -15.10 -9.37
N ILE A 21 -10.85 -15.41 -8.25
CA ILE A 21 -11.14 -14.80 -6.94
C ILE A 21 -10.02 -13.83 -6.60
N ILE A 22 -10.39 -12.57 -6.38
CA ILE A 22 -9.52 -11.55 -5.78
C ILE A 22 -9.87 -11.49 -4.30
N ALA A 23 -8.95 -11.87 -3.43
CA ALA A 23 -9.14 -11.75 -1.99
C ALA A 23 -8.70 -10.36 -1.52
N ASP A 24 -9.60 -9.65 -0.86
CA ASP A 24 -9.28 -8.41 -0.17
C ASP A 24 -8.76 -8.75 1.22
N ILE A 25 -7.51 -8.39 1.49
CA ILE A 25 -6.86 -8.57 2.80
C ILE A 25 -6.74 -7.25 3.56
N ASP A 26 -7.53 -6.24 3.21
CA ASP A 26 -7.48 -4.92 3.83
C ASP A 26 -6.04 -4.36 3.85
N ALA A 27 -5.56 -3.94 5.00
CA ALA A 27 -4.19 -3.45 5.19
C ALA A 27 -3.20 -4.55 5.66
N GLY A 28 -3.56 -5.85 5.52
CA GLY A 28 -2.72 -6.99 5.86
C GLY A 28 -2.77 -7.42 7.33
N PHE A 29 -3.65 -6.83 8.14
CA PHE A 29 -3.91 -7.16 9.56
C PHE A 29 -2.67 -7.13 10.47
N GLY A 30 -1.68 -6.32 10.16
CA GLY A 30 -0.47 -6.15 10.95
C GLY A 30 0.72 -5.66 10.13
N ASN A 31 1.90 -6.16 10.48
CA ASN A 31 3.14 -5.92 9.74
C ASN A 31 3.28 -6.87 8.53
N GLU A 32 4.44 -6.87 7.90
CA GLU A 32 4.73 -7.70 6.72
C GLU A 32 4.63 -9.21 7.00
N GLU A 33 5.02 -9.67 8.20
CA GLU A 33 4.89 -11.10 8.55
C GLU A 33 3.42 -11.52 8.70
N ALA A 34 2.60 -10.70 9.33
CA ALA A 34 1.15 -10.95 9.42
C ALA A 34 0.50 -10.93 8.04
N THR A 35 0.91 -9.99 7.18
CA THR A 35 0.47 -9.88 5.80
C THR A 35 0.84 -11.13 4.98
N TYR A 36 2.07 -11.62 5.12
CA TYR A 36 2.52 -12.86 4.49
C TYR A 36 1.64 -14.05 4.88
N LEU A 37 1.40 -14.25 6.19
CA LEU A 37 0.59 -15.36 6.69
C LEU A 37 -0.86 -15.28 6.19
N MET A 38 -1.45 -14.09 6.16
CA MET A 38 -2.80 -13.89 5.64
C MET A 38 -2.87 -14.17 4.15
N ALA A 39 -1.96 -13.61 3.36
CA ALA A 39 -1.89 -13.84 1.92
C ALA A 39 -1.73 -15.33 1.61
N LYS A 40 -0.82 -16.02 2.30
CA LYS A 40 -0.60 -17.46 2.14
C LYS A 40 -1.89 -18.26 2.35
N GLN A 41 -2.62 -17.99 3.44
CA GLN A 41 -3.89 -18.67 3.72
C GLN A 41 -4.94 -18.42 2.63
N MET A 42 -5.04 -17.19 2.11
CA MET A 42 -5.98 -16.87 1.03
C MET A 42 -5.62 -17.57 -0.28
N ILE A 43 -4.32 -17.64 -0.61
CA ILE A 43 -3.83 -18.33 -1.81
C ILE A 43 -4.07 -19.84 -1.68
N GLU A 44 -3.77 -20.46 -0.53
CA GLU A 44 -4.06 -21.86 -0.24
C GLU A 44 -5.57 -22.18 -0.33
N ALA A 45 -6.43 -21.19 0.02
CA ALA A 45 -7.88 -21.31 -0.12
C ALA A 45 -8.39 -21.11 -1.56
N GLY A 46 -7.52 -20.78 -2.53
CA GLY A 46 -7.83 -20.67 -3.95
C GLY A 46 -7.94 -19.24 -4.49
N ALA A 47 -7.51 -18.24 -3.74
CA ALA A 47 -7.40 -16.89 -4.29
C ALA A 47 -6.28 -16.83 -5.34
N CYS A 48 -6.59 -16.30 -6.52
CA CYS A 48 -5.62 -16.08 -7.60
C CYS A 48 -5.06 -14.65 -7.62
N ALA A 49 -5.70 -13.75 -6.89
CA ALA A 49 -5.23 -12.38 -6.71
C ALA A 49 -5.45 -11.93 -5.27
N ILE A 50 -4.56 -11.07 -4.80
CA ILE A 50 -4.63 -10.44 -3.47
C ILE A 50 -4.69 -8.93 -3.65
N GLN A 51 -5.70 -8.30 -3.04
CA GLN A 51 -5.77 -6.84 -2.92
C GLN A 51 -5.29 -6.44 -1.53
N ILE A 52 -4.40 -5.45 -1.48
CA ILE A 52 -3.88 -4.88 -0.23
C ILE A 52 -3.81 -3.36 -0.32
N GLU A 53 -4.07 -2.66 0.78
CA GLU A 53 -4.07 -1.20 0.85
C GLU A 53 -3.05 -0.63 1.85
N ASN A 54 -2.71 0.65 1.68
CA ASN A 54 -1.69 1.33 2.49
C ASN A 54 -2.22 1.99 3.77
N GLN A 55 -3.43 1.66 4.21
CA GLN A 55 -3.93 2.15 5.51
C GLN A 55 -3.28 1.40 6.68
N VAL A 56 -3.31 2.01 7.86
CA VAL A 56 -2.92 1.35 9.12
C VAL A 56 -4.01 0.34 9.50
N SER A 57 -3.63 -0.91 9.77
CA SER A 57 -4.58 -2.02 9.97
C SER A 57 -5.57 -1.82 11.12
N ASP A 58 -5.12 -1.27 12.24
CA ASP A 58 -5.93 -1.02 13.43
C ASP A 58 -6.70 0.31 13.41
N GLU A 59 -6.48 1.14 12.39
CA GLU A 59 -7.13 2.44 12.20
C GLU A 59 -7.84 2.53 10.84
N LYS A 60 -8.01 1.40 10.16
CA LYS A 60 -8.58 1.34 8.81
C LYS A 60 -10.02 1.85 8.77
N GLN A 61 -10.31 2.64 7.76
CA GLN A 61 -11.64 3.19 7.48
C GLN A 61 -12.05 2.94 6.03
N CYS A 62 -13.35 3.01 5.76
CA CYS A 62 -13.86 2.96 4.39
C CYS A 62 -13.23 4.06 3.53
N GLY A 63 -12.94 3.75 2.26
CA GLY A 63 -12.24 4.63 1.35
C GLY A 63 -12.82 6.03 1.19
N HIS A 64 -14.16 6.16 1.31
CA HIS A 64 -14.87 7.43 1.21
C HIS A 64 -14.95 8.24 2.52
N GLN A 65 -14.42 7.71 3.63
CA GLN A 65 -14.41 8.41 4.92
C GLN A 65 -13.17 9.27 5.08
N ASP A 66 -13.35 10.37 5.82
CA ASP A 66 -12.25 11.23 6.26
C ASP A 66 -11.46 10.58 7.40
N GLY A 67 -10.23 11.08 7.62
CA GLY A 67 -9.41 10.65 8.76
C GLY A 67 -8.61 9.37 8.52
N LYS A 68 -8.48 8.92 7.28
CA LYS A 68 -7.61 7.80 6.93
C LYS A 68 -6.17 8.05 7.33
N VAL A 69 -5.53 7.01 7.85
CA VAL A 69 -4.13 7.03 8.29
C VAL A 69 -3.34 6.03 7.46
N THR A 70 -2.30 6.49 6.76
CA THR A 70 -1.43 5.61 6.00
C THR A 70 -0.28 5.07 6.85
N VAL A 71 0.18 3.87 6.55
CA VAL A 71 1.46 3.34 7.04
C VAL A 71 2.62 4.10 6.41
N PRO A 72 3.83 4.04 6.99
CA PRO A 72 5.04 4.49 6.31
C PRO A 72 5.14 3.84 4.94
N HIS A 73 5.64 4.58 3.96
CA HIS A 73 5.72 4.10 2.58
C HIS A 73 6.54 2.81 2.45
N ALA A 74 7.67 2.75 3.14
CA ALA A 74 8.52 1.55 3.17
C ALA A 74 7.78 0.31 3.71
N ASP A 75 6.94 0.47 4.74
CA ASP A 75 6.16 -0.63 5.31
C ASP A 75 5.12 -1.16 4.31
N PHE A 76 4.50 -0.27 3.53
CA PHE A 76 3.58 -0.70 2.47
C PHE A 76 4.29 -1.53 1.40
N LEU A 77 5.48 -1.09 0.95
CA LEU A 77 6.27 -1.84 -0.01
C LEU A 77 6.73 -3.19 0.55
N ALA A 78 7.11 -3.25 1.82
CA ALA A 78 7.45 -4.51 2.50
C ALA A 78 6.27 -5.49 2.53
N LYS A 79 5.04 -5.00 2.75
CA LYS A 79 3.82 -5.81 2.69
C LYS A 79 3.53 -6.33 1.27
N ILE A 80 3.72 -5.53 0.22
CA ILE A 80 3.60 -5.98 -1.17
C ILE A 80 4.60 -7.11 -1.46
N ASN A 81 5.86 -6.94 -1.03
CA ASN A 81 6.88 -7.97 -1.16
C ASN A 81 6.51 -9.26 -0.40
N ALA A 82 5.91 -9.14 0.79
CA ALA A 82 5.44 -10.27 1.58
C ALA A 82 4.34 -11.07 0.86
N VAL A 83 3.39 -10.38 0.21
CA VAL A 83 2.36 -11.03 -0.63
C VAL A 83 3.00 -11.72 -1.83
N ARG A 84 3.93 -11.09 -2.52
CA ARG A 84 4.66 -11.71 -3.65
C ARG A 84 5.42 -12.95 -3.20
N TYR A 85 6.08 -12.88 -2.05
CA TYR A 85 6.79 -14.02 -1.48
C TYR A 85 5.84 -15.20 -1.18
N ALA A 86 4.64 -14.94 -0.66
CA ALA A 86 3.64 -15.99 -0.41
C ALA A 86 3.23 -16.71 -1.72
N PHE A 87 3.01 -15.98 -2.81
CA PHE A 87 2.75 -16.58 -4.12
C PHE A 87 3.91 -17.46 -4.60
N LEU A 88 5.14 -16.94 -4.54
CA LEU A 88 6.34 -17.66 -4.99
C LEU A 88 6.60 -18.93 -4.17
N GLU A 89 6.44 -18.86 -2.85
CA GLU A 89 6.61 -20.03 -1.97
C GLU A 89 5.61 -21.14 -2.26
N LEU A 90 4.38 -20.79 -2.62
CA LEU A 90 3.34 -21.75 -2.99
C LEU A 90 3.42 -22.23 -4.46
N GLY A 91 4.40 -21.75 -5.22
CA GLY A 91 4.58 -22.11 -6.64
C GLY A 91 3.50 -21.54 -7.55
N VAL A 92 2.89 -20.41 -7.19
CA VAL A 92 1.88 -19.70 -7.97
C VAL A 92 2.56 -18.53 -8.68
N ASP A 93 3.14 -18.79 -9.83
CA ASP A 93 3.97 -17.82 -10.56
C ASP A 93 3.15 -16.70 -11.23
N ASP A 94 1.87 -16.94 -11.49
CA ASP A 94 0.92 -16.04 -12.16
C ASP A 94 -0.05 -15.35 -11.20
N GLY A 95 0.23 -15.42 -9.89
CA GLY A 95 -0.54 -14.72 -8.87
C GLY A 95 -0.49 -13.20 -9.02
N ILE A 96 -1.64 -12.54 -8.91
CA ILE A 96 -1.80 -11.10 -9.14
C ILE A 96 -1.87 -10.34 -7.81
N ILE A 97 -1.15 -9.22 -7.73
CA ILE A 97 -1.22 -8.29 -6.60
C ILE A 97 -1.85 -6.98 -7.05
N VAL A 98 -2.96 -6.62 -6.41
CA VAL A 98 -3.63 -5.33 -6.59
C VAL A 98 -3.24 -4.44 -5.41
N ALA A 99 -2.35 -3.48 -5.65
CA ALA A 99 -1.97 -2.50 -4.65
C ALA A 99 -2.94 -1.32 -4.67
N ARG A 100 -3.68 -1.14 -3.58
CA ARG A 100 -4.58 -0.01 -3.41
C ARG A 100 -3.86 1.11 -2.64
N THR A 101 -3.97 2.34 -3.15
CA THR A 101 -3.54 3.53 -2.41
C THR A 101 -4.73 4.37 -1.97
N ASP A 102 -4.76 4.69 -0.70
CA ASP A 102 -5.71 5.61 -0.06
C ASP A 102 -5.13 7.02 0.12
N SER A 103 -3.94 7.27 -0.39
CA SER A 103 -3.20 8.52 -0.18
C SER A 103 -3.91 9.77 -0.70
N LEU A 104 -4.84 9.63 -1.66
CA LEU A 104 -5.60 10.77 -2.17
C LEU A 104 -6.38 11.49 -1.07
N GLY A 105 -7.11 10.73 -0.25
CA GLY A 105 -7.93 11.25 0.84
C GLY A 105 -7.27 11.16 2.22
N ALA A 106 -6.12 10.49 2.37
CA ALA A 106 -5.47 10.36 3.66
C ALA A 106 -4.73 11.65 4.05
N GLY A 107 -5.10 12.21 5.20
CA GLY A 107 -4.45 13.38 5.77
C GLY A 107 -3.35 13.08 6.78
N LEU A 108 -3.23 11.84 7.22
CA LEU A 108 -2.40 11.43 8.36
C LEU A 108 -1.54 10.21 8.01
N THR A 109 -0.42 10.08 8.72
CA THR A 109 0.42 8.90 8.71
C THR A 109 0.90 8.54 10.12
N LYS A 110 1.03 7.23 10.40
CA LYS A 110 1.37 6.72 11.73
C LYS A 110 2.83 6.96 12.11
N GLN A 111 3.70 6.82 11.13
CA GLN A 111 5.15 6.94 11.32
C GLN A 111 5.78 7.64 10.13
N ILE A 112 6.95 8.22 10.33
CA ILE A 112 7.81 8.68 9.23
C ILE A 112 9.11 7.88 9.25
N ALA A 113 9.53 7.45 8.08
CA ALA A 113 10.87 6.92 7.89
C ALA A 113 11.83 8.09 7.77
N ILE A 114 12.83 8.14 8.65
CA ILE A 114 13.89 9.13 8.61
C ILE A 114 15.15 8.44 8.16
N THR A 115 15.71 8.91 7.08
CA THR A 115 16.99 8.45 6.55
C THR A 115 17.82 9.64 6.14
N ASN A 116 19.14 9.48 6.22
CA ASN A 116 20.10 10.44 5.73
C ASN A 116 20.70 10.01 4.36
N GLU A 117 20.21 8.93 3.78
CA GLU A 117 20.66 8.43 2.49
C GLU A 117 19.91 9.12 1.37
N GLU A 118 20.65 9.72 0.44
CA GLU A 118 20.09 10.40 -0.72
C GLU A 118 19.38 9.38 -1.64
N GLY A 119 18.15 9.69 -2.02
CA GLY A 119 17.35 8.84 -2.90
C GLY A 119 16.54 7.76 -2.20
N ASP A 120 16.56 7.68 -0.88
CA ASP A 120 15.69 6.79 -0.12
C ASP A 120 14.21 7.18 -0.28
N LEU A 121 13.35 6.18 -0.43
CA LEU A 121 11.89 6.39 -0.59
C LEU A 121 11.26 7.10 0.61
N GLY A 122 11.78 6.84 1.83
CA GLY A 122 11.36 7.53 3.03
C GLY A 122 11.60 9.03 2.96
N ASP A 123 12.75 9.46 2.44
CA ASP A 123 13.06 10.87 2.24
C ASP A 123 12.16 11.53 1.21
N GLN A 124 11.83 10.85 0.12
CA GLN A 124 10.88 11.34 -0.88
C GLN A 124 9.51 11.59 -0.24
N TYR A 125 9.03 10.65 0.58
CA TYR A 125 7.73 10.76 1.23
C TYR A 125 7.70 11.86 2.30
N ASN A 126 8.82 12.12 2.96
CA ASN A 126 8.97 13.21 3.92
C ASN A 126 8.67 14.59 3.31
N SER A 127 8.89 14.78 2.00
CA SER A 127 8.56 16.02 1.30
C SER A 127 7.07 16.40 1.34
N PHE A 128 6.19 15.44 1.62
CA PHE A 128 4.75 15.64 1.68
C PHE A 128 4.23 15.99 3.08
N LEU A 129 5.08 15.89 4.12
CA LEU A 129 4.65 16.18 5.49
C LEU A 129 4.42 17.67 5.71
N ASP A 130 3.45 18.00 6.54
CA ASP A 130 3.30 19.35 7.10
C ASP A 130 4.39 19.57 8.15
N VAL A 131 5.04 20.72 8.10
CA VAL A 131 6.24 21.00 8.90
C VAL A 131 6.14 22.35 9.59
N GLU A 132 6.94 22.52 10.63
CA GLU A 132 7.18 23.80 11.29
C GLU A 132 8.66 24.15 11.31
N GLU A 133 8.97 25.44 11.23
CA GLU A 133 10.34 25.92 11.33
C GLU A 133 10.88 25.73 12.76
N ILE A 134 12.13 25.33 12.84
CA ILE A 134 12.84 25.15 14.10
C ILE A 134 13.65 26.39 14.41
N ASN A 135 13.61 26.77 15.68
CA ASN A 135 14.47 27.81 16.25
C ASN A 135 14.89 27.41 17.67
N ASP A 136 15.87 28.10 18.22
CA ASP A 136 16.45 27.82 19.56
C ASP A 136 15.43 27.79 20.69
N LYS A 137 14.24 28.36 20.50
CA LYS A 137 13.19 28.45 21.53
C LYS A 137 12.22 27.26 21.48
N ASN A 138 12.08 26.60 20.33
CA ASN A 138 11.11 25.52 20.14
C ASN A 138 11.74 24.16 19.85
N MET A 139 13.08 24.07 19.84
CA MET A 139 13.81 22.83 19.65
C MET A 139 13.96 22.07 20.97
N ASN A 140 13.58 20.79 20.98
CA ASN A 140 13.73 19.91 22.14
C ASN A 140 14.67 18.75 21.78
N HIS A 141 15.34 18.20 22.81
CA HIS A 141 16.14 16.99 22.62
C HIS A 141 15.23 15.82 22.25
N GLY A 142 15.58 15.13 21.16
CA GLY A 142 14.80 13.98 20.66
C GLY A 142 13.71 14.35 19.65
N ASP A 143 13.63 15.62 19.25
CA ASP A 143 12.75 16.01 18.13
C ASP A 143 13.19 15.30 16.84
N VAL A 144 12.18 14.82 16.12
CA VAL A 144 12.37 14.26 14.78
C VAL A 144 12.60 15.39 13.79
N MET A 145 13.66 15.31 13.02
CA MET A 145 14.05 16.34 12.04
C MET A 145 14.19 15.74 10.65
N ILE A 146 13.69 16.46 9.66
CA ILE A 146 13.80 16.07 8.25
C ILE A 146 14.34 17.22 7.40
N SER A 147 14.92 16.89 6.25
CA SER A 147 15.25 17.87 5.23
C SER A 147 14.04 18.08 4.31
N GLN A 148 13.61 19.33 4.14
CA GLN A 148 12.56 19.67 3.20
C GLN A 148 12.92 20.98 2.50
N ASN A 149 12.97 20.98 1.17
CA ASN A 149 13.37 22.12 0.35
C ASN A 149 14.72 22.76 0.77
N GLY A 150 15.69 21.90 1.14
CA GLY A 150 17.02 22.34 1.56
C GLY A 150 17.10 22.96 2.96
N LYS A 151 16.03 22.87 3.74
CA LYS A 151 15.98 23.32 5.14
C LYS A 151 15.75 22.14 6.07
N ILE A 152 16.37 22.19 7.25
CA ILE A 152 16.08 21.26 8.34
C ILE A 152 14.84 21.80 9.07
N VAL A 153 13.80 20.96 9.13
CA VAL A 153 12.49 21.31 9.70
C VAL A 153 11.97 20.18 10.57
N ARG A 154 10.98 20.45 11.38
CA ARG A 154 10.31 19.45 12.21
C ARG A 154 8.94 19.13 11.62
N PRO A 155 8.62 17.83 11.36
CA PRO A 155 7.28 17.44 10.98
C PRO A 155 6.29 17.74 12.09
N LYS A 156 5.12 18.26 11.75
CA LYS A 156 4.04 18.47 12.72
C LYS A 156 3.50 17.15 13.20
N ARG A 157 3.66 16.90 14.49
CA ARG A 157 3.16 15.72 15.19
C ARG A 157 1.94 16.08 16.02
N LEU A 158 0.87 15.32 15.84
CA LEU A 158 -0.35 15.46 16.61
C LEU A 158 -0.22 14.83 18.01
N PRO A 159 -1.08 15.19 18.99
CA PRO A 159 -1.12 14.51 20.28
C PRO A 159 -1.35 13.01 20.23
N SER A 160 -1.97 12.53 19.13
CA SER A 160 -2.15 11.10 18.81
C SER A 160 -0.88 10.40 18.33
N ASN A 161 0.25 11.06 18.29
CA ASN A 161 1.51 10.61 17.71
C ASN A 161 1.51 10.40 16.18
N LEU A 162 0.45 10.83 15.50
CA LEU A 162 0.39 10.82 14.05
C LEU A 162 1.06 12.08 13.47
N TYR A 163 1.60 11.93 12.26
CA TYR A 163 2.09 13.07 11.48
C TYR A 163 1.03 13.49 10.47
N GLN A 164 1.00 14.76 10.16
CA GLN A 164 0.05 15.35 9.22
C GLN A 164 0.69 15.54 7.85
N PHE A 165 -0.03 15.20 6.81
CA PHE A 165 0.37 15.54 5.45
C PHE A 165 -0.02 16.97 5.10
N ARG A 166 0.82 17.61 4.28
CA ARG A 166 0.53 18.93 3.71
C ARG A 166 -0.67 18.83 2.77
N LYS A 167 -1.60 19.75 2.90
CA LYS A 167 -2.80 19.82 2.05
C LYS A 167 -2.42 19.90 0.57
N GLY A 168 -3.17 19.22 -0.28
CA GLY A 168 -2.96 19.21 -1.73
C GLY A 168 -1.85 18.27 -2.22
N THR A 169 -1.28 17.43 -1.35
CA THR A 169 -0.24 16.46 -1.75
C THR A 169 -0.78 15.06 -2.06
N GLY A 170 -2.08 14.83 -1.92
CA GLY A 170 -2.68 13.49 -2.08
C GLY A 170 -2.44 12.88 -3.46
N GLU A 171 -2.62 13.65 -4.53
CA GLU A 171 -2.38 13.20 -5.90
C GLU A 171 -0.92 12.80 -6.13
N ALA A 172 0.04 13.64 -5.73
CA ALA A 172 1.45 13.34 -5.87
C ALA A 172 1.87 12.10 -5.05
N ARG A 173 1.27 11.90 -3.87
CA ARG A 173 1.47 10.68 -3.06
C ARG A 173 0.91 9.44 -3.74
N CYS A 174 -0.30 9.53 -4.32
CA CYS A 174 -0.88 8.42 -5.08
C CYS A 174 0.00 8.02 -6.28
N ILE A 175 0.56 9.00 -6.98
CA ILE A 175 1.47 8.73 -8.11
C ILE A 175 2.74 8.03 -7.61
N LEU A 176 3.35 8.51 -6.53
CA LEU A 176 4.52 7.87 -5.93
C LEU A 176 4.21 6.44 -5.49
N ASP A 177 3.13 6.24 -4.75
CA ASP A 177 2.68 4.91 -4.30
C ASP A 177 2.48 3.96 -5.47
N SER A 178 1.84 4.43 -6.53
CA SER A 178 1.55 3.62 -7.72
C SER A 178 2.83 3.16 -8.41
N ILE A 179 3.75 4.09 -8.69
CA ILE A 179 5.02 3.78 -9.36
C ILE A 179 5.85 2.81 -8.52
N THR A 180 6.02 3.10 -7.24
CA THR A 180 6.86 2.28 -6.35
C THR A 180 6.24 0.93 -6.04
N SER A 181 4.90 0.83 -5.96
CA SER A 181 4.21 -0.46 -5.80
C SER A 181 4.44 -1.36 -7.01
N LEU A 182 4.33 -0.85 -8.24
CA LEU A 182 4.64 -1.60 -9.46
C LEU A 182 6.11 -2.03 -9.50
N GLN A 183 7.04 -1.15 -9.10
CA GLN A 183 8.47 -1.47 -9.02
C GLN A 183 8.79 -2.54 -7.97
N ASN A 184 7.93 -2.70 -6.96
CA ASN A 184 8.08 -3.67 -5.87
C ASN A 184 7.16 -4.90 -6.01
N GLY A 185 6.66 -5.17 -7.21
CA GLY A 185 5.99 -6.44 -7.52
C GLY A 185 4.47 -6.43 -7.48
N ALA A 186 3.82 -5.27 -7.36
CA ALA A 186 2.40 -5.17 -7.67
C ALA A 186 2.17 -5.26 -9.19
N ASP A 187 1.05 -5.86 -9.59
CA ASP A 187 0.67 -6.03 -11.00
C ASP A 187 -0.37 -4.99 -11.43
N LEU A 188 -1.24 -4.60 -10.51
CA LEU A 188 -2.31 -3.65 -10.73
C LEU A 188 -2.35 -2.60 -9.63
N ILE A 189 -2.82 -1.41 -9.98
CA ILE A 189 -3.02 -0.31 -9.04
C ILE A 189 -4.50 0.02 -8.93
N TRP A 190 -4.95 0.19 -7.69
CA TRP A 190 -6.26 0.74 -7.36
C TRP A 190 -6.08 2.07 -6.62
N ILE A 191 -6.50 3.17 -7.23
CA ILE A 191 -6.50 4.48 -6.56
C ILE A 191 -7.89 4.67 -5.95
N GLU A 192 -7.92 4.74 -4.62
CA GLU A 192 -9.17 5.03 -3.91
C GLU A 192 -9.52 6.51 -4.01
N THR A 193 -10.68 6.82 -4.59
CA THR A 193 -11.17 8.18 -4.76
C THR A 193 -12.40 8.42 -3.88
N GLU A 194 -12.45 9.57 -3.22
CA GLU A 194 -13.60 9.94 -2.37
C GLU A 194 -14.85 10.27 -3.20
N LYS A 195 -14.64 10.73 -4.43
CA LYS A 195 -15.69 11.13 -5.37
C LYS A 195 -15.29 10.72 -6.79
N PRO A 196 -16.25 10.39 -7.66
CA PRO A 196 -15.98 10.05 -9.05
C PRO A 196 -15.59 11.31 -9.86
N HIS A 197 -14.38 11.79 -9.65
CA HIS A 197 -13.85 12.98 -10.33
C HIS A 197 -13.03 12.55 -11.54
N ILE A 198 -13.67 12.46 -12.71
CA ILE A 198 -13.07 11.93 -13.95
C ILE A 198 -11.77 12.65 -14.32
N GLY A 199 -11.72 13.97 -14.17
CA GLY A 199 -10.52 14.76 -14.48
C GLY A 199 -9.32 14.42 -13.59
N GLN A 200 -9.57 14.14 -12.31
CA GLN A 200 -8.54 13.74 -11.35
C GLN A 200 -8.03 12.32 -11.65
N ILE A 201 -8.93 11.39 -11.95
CA ILE A 201 -8.57 10.03 -12.34
C ILE A 201 -7.70 10.04 -13.60
N ALA A 202 -8.11 10.82 -14.62
CA ALA A 202 -7.36 10.91 -15.86
C ALA A 202 -5.97 11.56 -15.69
N ALA A 203 -5.78 12.44 -14.71
CA ALA A 203 -4.48 13.06 -14.43
C ALA A 203 -3.49 12.10 -13.72
N MET A 204 -3.98 11.04 -13.10
CA MET A 204 -3.17 10.04 -12.38
C MET A 204 -2.85 8.79 -13.23
N MET A 205 -3.47 8.65 -14.39
CA MET A 205 -3.19 7.58 -15.38
C MET A 205 -2.06 7.95 -16.32
#